data_ebed9db3d88b852ffc7a7ca074f208f1
#
_entry.id   ebed9db3d88b852ffc7a7ca074f208f1
#
_cell.length_a   1.000
_cell.length_b   1.000
_cell.length_c   1.000
_cell.angle_alpha   90.00
_cell.angle_beta   90.00
_cell.angle_gamma   90.00
#
_symmetry.space_group_name_H-M   'P 1'
#
loop_
_entity.id
_entity.type
_entity.pdbx_description
1 polymer ?
#
loop_
_entity_poly.entity_id
_entity_poly.type
_entity_poly.pdbx_seq_one_letter_code
_entity_poly.pdbx_strand_id
1 'polypeptide(L)'
;VAMATFAVEDSVIKIVSSVLPVGQILFLLGVGGAITFAGMSLILRKEILSYGVFTGPMHFRVVSEVIGRVFYSSALALTPLASSTMILQATPLVVVVGAAVLFKEKISVLRWTAVLLGFFGVLIIVDPSSDSFSFLSILAVLGMLGFAGRDLASRAVPKSLNIFTLGVHGFMSIALSGVVLNLYYNEPIIWPDSHSWLYLLLGVFLGTIGYSALISAMRIGEVSAITPFRYSRIIFGVAIGIFFLGESITLTAALGCGLIVLSSFIVLHPSGRNRRKIFP
;
A
#
# COMPACT_ATOMS: atom_id res chain seq x y z
N VAL A 1 -1.11 -9.54 -8.17
CA VAL A 1 -0.83 -8.38 -9.05
C VAL A 1 -0.49 -7.17 -8.20
N ALA A 2 -1.39 -6.58 -7.39
CA ALA A 2 -1.16 -5.34 -6.66
C ALA A 2 0.16 -5.31 -5.87
N MET A 3 0.49 -6.37 -5.15
CA MET A 3 1.69 -6.43 -4.30
C MET A 3 2.98 -6.46 -5.13
N ALA A 4 2.97 -7.16 -6.26
CA ALA A 4 4.11 -7.19 -7.17
C ALA A 4 4.37 -5.80 -7.80
N THR A 5 3.31 -5.16 -8.33
CA THR A 5 3.45 -3.84 -8.94
C THR A 5 3.89 -2.78 -7.94
N PHE A 6 3.38 -2.81 -6.70
CA PHE A 6 3.83 -1.90 -5.64
C PHE A 6 5.28 -2.14 -5.22
N ALA A 7 5.77 -3.39 -5.22
CA ALA A 7 7.17 -3.65 -4.92
C ALA A 7 8.11 -3.04 -5.98
N VAL A 8 7.73 -3.13 -7.25
CA VAL A 8 8.48 -2.48 -8.34
C VAL A 8 8.36 -0.95 -8.24
N GLU A 9 7.17 -0.40 -7.98
CA GLU A 9 6.96 1.04 -7.75
C GLU A 9 7.85 1.57 -6.62
N ASP A 10 7.94 0.85 -5.49
CA ASP A 10 8.82 1.24 -4.38
C ASP A 10 10.30 1.29 -4.81
N SER A 11 10.73 0.32 -5.63
CA SER A 11 12.10 0.30 -6.14
C SER A 11 12.37 1.48 -7.08
N VAL A 12 11.39 1.83 -7.91
CA VAL A 12 11.45 3.02 -8.77
C VAL A 12 11.56 4.29 -7.93
N ILE A 13 10.70 4.45 -6.91
CA ILE A 13 10.76 5.60 -6.00
C ILE A 13 12.13 5.68 -5.33
N LYS A 14 12.66 4.56 -4.84
CA LYS A 14 13.99 4.50 -4.21
C LYS A 14 15.12 4.94 -5.16
N ILE A 15 15.08 4.49 -6.41
CA ILE A 15 16.07 4.89 -7.42
C ILE A 15 15.99 6.40 -7.69
N VAL A 16 14.79 6.92 -7.92
CA VAL A 16 14.58 8.32 -8.27
C VAL A 16 14.82 9.25 -7.08
N SER A 17 14.62 8.78 -5.84
CA SER A 17 14.86 9.58 -4.63
C SER A 17 16.33 9.92 -4.38
N SER A 18 17.25 9.31 -5.12
CA SER A 18 18.67 9.72 -5.11
C SER A 18 18.91 11.04 -5.85
N VAL A 19 17.99 11.46 -6.71
CA VAL A 19 18.12 12.63 -7.59
C VAL A 19 17.04 13.68 -7.29
N LEU A 20 15.81 13.24 -6.99
CA LEU A 20 14.67 14.13 -6.79
C LEU A 20 14.16 14.09 -5.34
N PRO A 21 13.65 15.21 -4.81
CA PRO A 21 12.95 15.25 -3.53
C PRO A 21 11.75 14.30 -3.49
N VAL A 22 11.56 13.60 -2.36
CA VAL A 22 10.45 12.64 -2.19
C VAL A 22 9.09 13.31 -2.37
N GLY A 23 8.92 14.54 -1.87
CA GLY A 23 7.70 15.32 -2.06
C GLY A 23 7.39 15.55 -3.54
N GLN A 24 8.40 15.88 -4.34
CA GLN A 24 8.26 16.07 -5.78
C GLN A 24 7.93 14.75 -6.51
N ILE A 25 8.57 13.64 -6.13
CA ILE A 25 8.28 12.32 -6.69
C ILE A 25 6.80 11.96 -6.45
N LEU A 26 6.32 12.10 -5.22
CA LEU A 26 4.93 11.81 -4.89
C LEU A 26 3.95 12.73 -5.64
N PHE A 27 4.29 14.00 -5.81
CA PHE A 27 3.50 14.93 -6.59
C PHE A 27 3.40 14.49 -8.05
N LEU A 28 4.51 14.18 -8.70
CA LEU A 28 4.53 13.76 -10.11
C LEU A 28 3.82 12.41 -10.33
N LEU A 29 4.05 11.43 -9.45
CA LEU A 29 3.34 10.15 -9.48
C LEU A 29 1.83 10.34 -9.24
N GLY A 30 1.47 11.19 -8.29
CA GLY A 30 0.09 11.50 -7.96
C GLY A 30 -0.65 12.17 -9.13
N VAL A 31 -0.06 13.20 -9.72
CA VAL A 31 -0.64 13.89 -10.88
C VAL A 31 -0.71 12.95 -12.09
N GLY A 32 0.37 12.23 -12.39
CA GLY A 32 0.41 11.28 -13.51
C GLY A 32 -0.64 10.18 -13.38
N GLY A 33 -0.78 9.58 -12.19
CA GLY A 33 -1.79 8.56 -11.91
C GLY A 33 -3.22 9.12 -11.97
N ALA A 34 -3.46 10.33 -11.45
CA ALA A 34 -4.77 10.98 -11.54
C ALA A 34 -5.16 11.25 -13.00
N ILE A 35 -4.24 11.75 -13.82
CA ILE A 35 -4.45 11.97 -15.26
C ILE A 35 -4.74 10.65 -15.97
N THR A 36 -4.00 9.57 -15.64
CA THR A 36 -4.21 8.25 -16.22
C THR A 36 -5.61 7.73 -15.92
N PHE A 37 -6.04 7.76 -14.64
CA PHE A 37 -7.39 7.33 -14.26
C PHE A 37 -8.48 8.21 -14.85
N ALA A 38 -8.26 9.53 -14.92
CA ALA A 38 -9.20 10.46 -15.53
C ALA A 38 -9.34 10.19 -17.04
N GLY A 39 -8.23 9.99 -17.76
CA GLY A 39 -8.23 9.64 -19.17
C GLY A 39 -8.95 8.32 -19.44
N MET A 40 -8.67 7.28 -18.64
CA MET A 40 -9.39 6.00 -18.74
C MET A 40 -10.89 6.15 -18.46
N SER A 41 -11.25 6.98 -17.49
CA SER A 41 -12.66 7.27 -17.17
C SER A 41 -13.38 7.92 -18.35
N LEU A 42 -12.74 8.89 -19.00
CA LEU A 42 -13.30 9.58 -20.19
C LEU A 42 -13.48 8.60 -21.37
N ILE A 43 -12.46 7.78 -21.67
CA ILE A 43 -12.50 6.79 -22.74
C ILE A 43 -13.63 5.78 -22.51
N LEU A 44 -13.80 5.31 -21.27
CA LEU A 44 -14.81 4.32 -20.90
C LEU A 44 -16.18 4.96 -20.54
N ARG A 45 -16.32 6.26 -20.72
CA ARG A 45 -17.53 7.04 -20.42
C ARG A 45 -18.05 6.80 -18.99
N LYS A 46 -17.12 6.78 -18.02
CA LYS A 46 -17.44 6.63 -16.60
C LYS A 46 -17.39 7.99 -15.91
N GLU A 47 -18.28 8.21 -14.97
CA GLU A 47 -18.31 9.46 -14.20
C GLU A 47 -17.13 9.51 -13.21
N ILE A 48 -16.44 10.65 -13.16
CA ILE A 48 -15.38 10.94 -12.19
C ILE A 48 -15.96 11.63 -10.96
N LEU A 49 -16.93 12.52 -11.17
CA LEU A 49 -17.63 13.27 -10.13
C LEU A 49 -19.04 12.70 -10.02
N SER A 50 -19.31 11.98 -8.95
CA SER A 50 -20.65 11.54 -8.58
C SER A 50 -20.93 11.94 -7.13
N TYR A 51 -22.19 12.01 -6.73
CA TYR A 51 -22.59 12.38 -5.36
C TYR A 51 -21.90 11.54 -4.28
N GLY A 52 -21.56 10.30 -4.59
CA GLY A 52 -20.85 9.40 -3.67
C GLY A 52 -19.45 9.89 -3.25
N VAL A 53 -18.84 10.81 -4.00
CA VAL A 53 -17.53 11.41 -3.65
C VAL A 53 -17.64 12.31 -2.42
N PHE A 54 -18.80 12.91 -2.18
CA PHE A 54 -19.05 13.79 -1.04
C PHE A 54 -19.52 13.05 0.22
N THR A 55 -19.41 11.73 0.26
CA THR A 55 -19.78 10.93 1.44
C THR A 55 -18.69 10.92 2.49
N GLY A 56 -19.07 10.78 3.77
CA GLY A 56 -18.14 10.68 4.90
C GLY A 56 -17.04 9.62 4.71
N PRO A 57 -17.36 8.39 4.28
CA PRO A 57 -16.35 7.37 4.01
C PRO A 57 -15.32 7.78 2.96
N MET A 58 -15.73 8.56 1.94
CA MET A 58 -14.79 9.02 0.92
C MET A 58 -13.86 10.11 1.44
N HIS A 59 -14.37 11.06 2.21
CA HIS A 59 -13.54 12.07 2.87
C HIS A 59 -12.55 11.40 3.85
N PHE A 60 -13.02 10.46 4.65
CA PHE A 60 -12.16 9.71 5.57
C PHE A 60 -11.07 8.95 4.81
N ARG A 61 -11.38 8.37 3.66
CA ARG A 61 -10.42 7.69 2.80
C ARG A 61 -9.32 8.63 2.30
N VAL A 62 -9.69 9.83 1.80
CA VAL A 62 -8.74 10.84 1.32
C VAL A 62 -7.84 11.32 2.44
N VAL A 63 -8.42 11.72 3.57
CA VAL A 63 -7.67 12.17 4.75
C VAL A 63 -6.71 11.10 5.25
N SER A 64 -7.18 9.85 5.36
CA SER A 64 -6.36 8.72 5.79
C SER A 64 -5.22 8.42 4.81
N GLU A 65 -5.43 8.56 3.50
CA GLU A 65 -4.38 8.41 2.49
C GLU A 65 -3.30 9.49 2.67
N VAL A 66 -3.70 10.77 2.81
CA VAL A 66 -2.76 11.88 3.00
C VAL A 66 -1.97 11.70 4.30
N ILE A 67 -2.64 11.42 5.41
CA ILE A 67 -1.99 11.16 6.70
C ILE A 67 -1.02 9.99 6.56
N GLY A 68 -1.47 8.88 5.98
CA GLY A 68 -0.65 7.70 5.77
C GLY A 68 0.63 8.01 4.99
N ARG A 69 0.51 8.73 3.88
CA ARG A 69 1.65 9.11 3.03
C ARG A 69 2.60 10.08 3.70
N VAL A 70 2.08 11.17 4.26
CA VAL A 70 2.91 12.21 4.89
C VAL A 70 3.71 11.62 6.05
N PHE A 71 3.05 10.95 7.00
CA PHE A 71 3.74 10.41 8.18
C PHE A 71 4.68 9.26 7.83
N TYR A 72 4.30 8.36 6.92
CA TYR A 72 5.19 7.27 6.52
C TYR A 72 6.42 7.77 5.76
N SER A 73 6.26 8.72 4.84
CA SER A 73 7.39 9.30 4.11
C SER A 73 8.32 10.09 5.05
N SER A 74 7.77 10.80 6.04
CA SER A 74 8.57 11.44 7.09
C SER A 74 9.30 10.41 7.96
N ALA A 75 8.66 9.28 8.30
CA ALA A 75 9.34 8.20 9.02
C ALA A 75 10.53 7.65 8.21
N LEU A 76 10.35 7.42 6.92
CA LEU A 76 11.43 6.94 6.04
C LEU A 76 12.61 7.90 5.97
N ALA A 77 12.36 9.21 6.04
CA ALA A 77 13.41 10.22 6.03
C ALA A 77 14.15 10.33 7.38
N LEU A 78 13.48 10.06 8.49
CA LEU A 78 13.98 10.37 9.84
C LEU A 78 14.35 9.12 10.67
N THR A 79 14.02 7.92 10.19
CA THR A 79 14.28 6.66 10.92
C THR A 79 14.88 5.60 9.99
N PRO A 80 15.55 4.56 10.56
CA PRO A 80 16.05 3.46 9.75
C PRO A 80 14.94 2.82 8.90
N LEU A 81 15.24 2.54 7.63
CA LEU A 81 14.29 1.95 6.67
C LEU A 81 13.67 0.66 7.20
N ALA A 82 14.48 -0.20 7.83
CA ALA A 82 14.02 -1.48 8.39
C ALA A 82 12.91 -1.28 9.42
N SER A 83 13.09 -0.34 10.38
CA SER A 83 12.11 -0.06 11.44
C SER A 83 10.79 0.45 10.87
N SER A 84 10.85 1.45 9.99
CA SER A 84 9.65 2.05 9.38
C SER A 84 8.89 1.04 8.53
N THR A 85 9.60 0.23 7.74
CA THR A 85 9.01 -0.80 6.89
C THR A 85 8.36 -1.91 7.74
N MET A 86 8.99 -2.33 8.84
CA MET A 86 8.45 -3.33 9.74
C MET A 86 7.14 -2.84 10.38
N ILE A 87 7.12 -1.61 10.89
CA ILE A 87 5.91 -1.03 11.48
C ILE A 87 4.78 -0.99 10.44
N LEU A 88 5.07 -0.59 9.20
CA LEU A 88 4.08 -0.59 8.13
C LEU A 88 3.48 -1.98 7.87
N GLN A 89 4.28 -3.02 8.01
CA GLN A 89 3.81 -4.40 7.83
C GLN A 89 2.87 -4.88 8.95
N ALA A 90 2.66 -4.12 10.02
CA ALA A 90 1.59 -4.36 10.97
C ALA A 90 0.21 -3.89 10.44
N THR A 91 0.14 -3.15 9.33
CA THR A 91 -1.12 -2.71 8.69
C THR A 91 -2.16 -3.83 8.56
N PRO A 92 -1.83 -5.04 8.08
CA PRO A 92 -2.78 -6.15 7.99
C PRO A 92 -3.46 -6.51 9.31
N LEU A 93 -2.75 -6.46 10.44
CA LEU A 93 -3.34 -6.73 11.76
C LEU A 93 -4.40 -5.69 12.09
N VAL A 94 -4.08 -4.40 11.92
CA VAL A 94 -5.01 -3.28 12.18
C VAL A 94 -6.22 -3.36 11.26
N VAL A 95 -6.03 -3.68 9.99
CA VAL A 95 -7.12 -3.81 9.00
C VAL A 95 -8.04 -4.98 9.36
N VAL A 96 -7.52 -6.11 9.82
CA VAL A 96 -8.36 -7.25 10.25
C VAL A 96 -9.16 -6.91 11.49
N VAL A 97 -8.54 -6.28 12.49
CA VAL A 97 -9.27 -5.79 13.69
C VAL A 97 -10.34 -4.77 13.30
N GLY A 98 -9.97 -3.80 12.45
CA GLY A 98 -10.90 -2.79 11.94
C GLY A 98 -12.08 -3.41 11.17
N ALA A 99 -11.84 -4.44 10.36
CA ALA A 99 -12.90 -5.16 9.64
C ALA A 99 -13.87 -5.88 10.61
N ALA A 100 -13.33 -6.50 11.66
CA ALA A 100 -14.17 -7.13 12.69
C ALA A 100 -15.07 -6.12 13.39
N VAL A 101 -14.53 -4.95 13.75
CA VAL A 101 -15.26 -3.92 14.52
C VAL A 101 -16.23 -3.15 13.62
N LEU A 102 -15.76 -2.62 12.48
CA LEU A 102 -16.54 -1.72 11.63
C LEU A 102 -17.56 -2.46 10.75
N PHE A 103 -17.16 -3.61 10.20
CA PHE A 103 -18.03 -4.38 9.30
C PHE A 103 -18.66 -5.61 9.94
N LYS A 104 -18.38 -5.83 11.23
CA LYS A 104 -18.85 -7.01 11.99
C LYS A 104 -18.50 -8.31 11.29
N GLU A 105 -17.34 -8.33 10.59
CA GLU A 105 -16.85 -9.55 9.96
C GLU A 105 -16.52 -10.59 11.03
N LYS A 106 -17.06 -11.81 10.87
CA LYS A 106 -16.72 -12.95 11.72
C LYS A 106 -15.39 -13.53 11.28
N ILE A 107 -14.33 -13.16 11.99
CA ILE A 107 -12.97 -13.60 11.65
C ILE A 107 -12.77 -15.00 12.23
N SER A 108 -12.54 -15.97 11.35
CA SER A 108 -12.24 -17.34 11.77
C SER A 108 -10.84 -17.42 12.39
N VAL A 109 -10.64 -18.40 13.27
CA VAL A 109 -9.30 -18.69 13.85
C VAL A 109 -8.26 -18.86 12.73
N LEU A 110 -8.64 -19.52 11.64
CA LEU A 110 -7.77 -19.74 10.48
C LEU A 110 -7.26 -18.43 9.84
N ARG A 111 -8.11 -17.39 9.78
CA ARG A 111 -7.70 -16.06 9.27
C ARG A 111 -6.78 -15.35 10.24
N TRP A 112 -7.05 -15.47 11.55
CA TRP A 112 -6.15 -14.95 12.57
C TRP A 112 -4.79 -15.62 12.51
N THR A 113 -4.75 -16.95 12.43
CA THR A 113 -3.46 -17.67 12.31
C THR A 113 -2.71 -17.27 11.04
N ALA A 114 -3.39 -17.09 9.91
CA ALA A 114 -2.76 -16.63 8.68
C ALA A 114 -2.16 -15.23 8.82
N VAL A 115 -2.91 -14.26 9.38
CA VAL A 115 -2.40 -12.89 9.58
C VAL A 115 -1.20 -12.87 10.51
N LEU A 116 -1.27 -13.60 11.64
CA LEU A 116 -0.16 -13.68 12.59
C LEU A 116 1.05 -14.38 11.99
N LEU A 117 0.85 -15.48 11.28
CA LEU A 117 1.94 -16.23 10.63
C LEU A 117 2.66 -15.38 9.58
N GLY A 118 1.90 -14.66 8.75
CA GLY A 118 2.47 -13.74 7.77
C GLY A 118 3.24 -12.59 8.43
N PHE A 119 2.73 -12.05 9.54
CA PHE A 119 3.43 -11.03 10.31
C PHE A 119 4.74 -11.54 10.93
N PHE A 120 4.73 -12.75 11.50
CA PHE A 120 5.95 -13.38 11.99
C PHE A 120 6.97 -13.64 10.87
N GLY A 121 6.52 -14.04 9.68
CA GLY A 121 7.38 -14.16 8.50
C GLY A 121 8.07 -12.84 8.16
N VAL A 122 7.34 -11.71 8.23
CA VAL A 122 7.93 -10.37 8.05
C VAL A 122 8.96 -10.07 9.12
N LEU A 123 8.65 -10.33 10.41
CA LEU A 123 9.59 -10.08 11.51
C LEU A 123 10.91 -10.83 11.33
N ILE A 124 10.86 -12.07 10.84
CA ILE A 124 12.05 -12.88 10.56
C ILE A 124 12.88 -12.27 9.42
N ILE A 125 12.24 -11.74 8.36
CA ILE A 125 12.98 -11.14 7.22
C ILE A 125 13.65 -9.84 7.64
N VAL A 126 12.94 -8.99 8.38
CA VAL A 126 13.39 -7.64 8.69
C VAL A 126 14.39 -7.60 9.86
N ASP A 127 14.43 -8.65 10.67
CA ASP A 127 15.30 -8.80 11.85
C ASP A 127 15.40 -7.52 12.71
N PRO A 128 14.45 -7.29 13.64
CA PRO A 128 14.40 -6.08 14.44
C PRO A 128 15.50 -6.07 15.51
N SER A 129 16.75 -5.90 15.12
CA SER A 129 17.81 -5.67 16.09
C SER A 129 17.57 -4.37 16.89
N SER A 130 17.81 -4.45 18.18
CA SER A 130 17.31 -3.56 19.23
C SER A 130 17.56 -2.05 19.09
N ASP A 131 18.53 -1.62 18.31
CA ASP A 131 18.90 -0.19 18.18
C ASP A 131 18.10 0.58 17.12
N SER A 132 17.15 -0.10 16.47
CA SER A 132 16.41 0.45 15.32
C SER A 132 15.17 1.25 15.68
N PHE A 133 14.71 1.24 16.93
CA PHE A 133 13.50 1.93 17.37
C PHE A 133 13.80 3.23 18.10
N SER A 134 13.37 4.35 17.54
CA SER A 134 13.42 5.68 18.17
C SER A 134 12.02 6.21 18.44
N PHE A 135 11.91 7.30 19.23
CA PHE A 135 10.64 8.01 19.42
C PHE A 135 10.02 8.44 18.08
N LEU A 136 10.83 8.73 17.06
CA LEU A 136 10.37 9.08 15.72
C LEU A 136 9.68 7.93 15.00
N SER A 137 9.80 6.69 15.48
CA SER A 137 9.05 5.54 14.97
C SER A 137 7.53 5.70 15.11
N ILE A 138 7.07 6.62 15.98
CA ILE A 138 5.66 7.01 16.06
C ILE A 138 5.10 7.51 14.72
N LEU A 139 5.94 8.16 13.91
CA LEU A 139 5.54 8.60 12.56
C LEU A 139 5.18 7.41 11.67
N ALA A 140 5.95 6.33 11.73
CA ALA A 140 5.63 5.10 10.99
C ALA A 140 4.32 4.46 11.49
N VAL A 141 4.05 4.51 12.80
CA VAL A 141 2.77 4.02 13.37
C VAL A 141 1.61 4.87 12.87
N LEU A 142 1.72 6.20 12.87
CA LEU A 142 0.68 7.10 12.34
C LEU A 142 0.48 6.87 10.83
N GLY A 143 1.55 6.68 10.09
CA GLY A 143 1.51 6.31 8.68
C GLY A 143 0.77 4.98 8.44
N MET A 144 1.10 3.96 9.22
CA MET A 144 0.46 2.65 9.19
C MET A 144 -1.05 2.73 9.51
N LEU A 145 -1.43 3.49 10.54
CA LEU A 145 -2.83 3.72 10.88
C LEU A 145 -3.59 4.46 9.78
N GLY A 146 -2.96 5.46 9.15
CA GLY A 146 -3.49 6.15 7.98
C GLY A 146 -3.79 5.19 6.83
N PHE A 147 -2.84 4.34 6.46
CA PHE A 147 -3.06 3.35 5.40
C PHE A 147 -4.10 2.29 5.77
N ALA A 148 -4.16 1.85 7.04
CA ALA A 148 -5.20 0.95 7.50
C ALA A 148 -6.59 1.60 7.40
N GLY A 149 -6.72 2.87 7.81
CA GLY A 149 -7.94 3.66 7.69
C GLY A 149 -8.40 3.82 6.23
N ARG A 150 -7.48 4.13 5.33
CA ARG A 150 -7.75 4.19 3.88
C ARG A 150 -8.30 2.87 3.34
N ASP A 151 -7.70 1.75 3.71
CA ASP A 151 -8.10 0.44 3.22
C ASP A 151 -9.51 0.07 3.70
N LEU A 152 -9.80 0.28 4.98
CA LEU A 152 -11.12 0.09 5.55
C LEU A 152 -12.16 1.04 4.92
N ALA A 153 -11.81 2.30 4.74
CA ALA A 153 -12.66 3.27 4.05
C ALA A 153 -12.94 2.86 2.60
N SER A 154 -11.97 2.31 1.88
CA SER A 154 -12.15 1.81 0.51
C SER A 154 -13.23 0.73 0.41
N ARG A 155 -13.46 -0.04 1.49
CA ARG A 155 -14.56 -0.99 1.61
C ARG A 155 -15.89 -0.31 1.93
N ALA A 156 -15.84 0.78 2.72
CA ALA A 156 -17.03 1.49 3.21
C ALA A 156 -17.64 2.48 2.19
N VAL A 157 -16.86 2.94 1.19
CA VAL A 157 -17.37 3.86 0.17
C VAL A 157 -18.50 3.24 -0.64
N PRO A 158 -19.48 4.06 -1.13
CA PRO A 158 -20.61 3.57 -1.90
C PRO A 158 -20.18 2.71 -3.10
N LYS A 159 -20.88 1.60 -3.31
CA LYS A 159 -20.60 0.70 -4.44
C LYS A 159 -20.86 1.35 -5.81
N SER A 160 -21.65 2.42 -5.86
CA SER A 160 -21.90 3.24 -7.06
C SER A 160 -20.64 3.92 -7.57
N LEU A 161 -19.66 4.24 -6.69
CA LEU A 161 -18.38 4.81 -7.13
C LEU A 161 -17.60 3.74 -7.90
N ASN A 162 -17.19 4.09 -9.11
CA ASN A 162 -16.37 3.21 -9.93
C ASN A 162 -14.89 3.27 -9.52
N ILE A 163 -14.09 2.35 -10.02
CA ILE A 163 -12.65 2.27 -9.72
C ILE A 163 -11.89 3.51 -10.19
N PHE A 164 -12.31 4.10 -11.30
CA PHE A 164 -11.66 5.29 -11.87
C PHE A 164 -11.85 6.50 -10.97
N THR A 165 -13.05 6.72 -10.45
CA THR A 165 -13.31 7.77 -9.45
C THR A 165 -12.41 7.60 -8.23
N LEU A 166 -12.33 6.38 -7.68
CA LEU A 166 -11.49 6.08 -6.53
C LEU A 166 -10.01 6.24 -6.83
N GLY A 167 -9.60 5.90 -8.06
CA GLY A 167 -8.24 6.07 -8.55
C GLY A 167 -7.84 7.54 -8.66
N VAL A 168 -8.67 8.36 -9.33
CA VAL A 168 -8.42 9.81 -9.44
C VAL A 168 -8.23 10.44 -8.07
N HIS A 169 -9.18 10.25 -7.15
CA HIS A 169 -9.11 10.86 -5.82
C HIS A 169 -7.95 10.30 -4.97
N GLY A 170 -7.64 9.01 -5.12
CA GLY A 170 -6.50 8.42 -4.43
C GLY A 170 -5.17 8.99 -4.90
N PHE A 171 -4.97 9.10 -6.21
CA PHE A 171 -3.75 9.69 -6.77
C PHE A 171 -3.67 11.20 -6.52
N MET A 172 -4.79 11.92 -6.50
CA MET A 172 -4.81 13.32 -6.05
C MET A 172 -4.40 13.44 -4.57
N SER A 173 -4.79 12.48 -3.72
CA SER A 173 -4.33 12.45 -2.32
C SER A 173 -2.81 12.23 -2.23
N ILE A 174 -2.24 11.40 -3.12
CA ILE A 174 -0.79 11.22 -3.21
C ILE A 174 -0.10 12.50 -3.66
N ALA A 175 -0.64 13.19 -4.67
CA ALA A 175 -0.13 14.48 -5.13
C ALA A 175 -0.17 15.53 -4.02
N LEU A 176 -1.29 15.61 -3.29
CA LEU A 176 -1.43 16.51 -2.15
C LEU A 176 -0.40 16.21 -1.05
N SER A 177 -0.16 14.93 -0.75
CA SER A 177 0.89 14.52 0.19
C SER A 177 2.27 14.99 -0.27
N GLY A 178 2.55 14.91 -1.57
CA GLY A 178 3.78 15.42 -2.17
C GLY A 178 3.94 16.92 -1.98
N VAL A 179 2.87 17.70 -2.19
CA VAL A 179 2.88 19.15 -1.94
C VAL A 179 3.15 19.45 -0.46
N VAL A 180 2.46 18.76 0.45
CA VAL A 180 2.63 18.94 1.90
C VAL A 180 4.09 18.67 2.30
N LEU A 181 4.69 17.58 1.83
CA LEU A 181 6.08 17.25 2.15
C LEU A 181 7.06 18.27 1.57
N ASN A 182 6.86 18.69 0.31
CA ASN A 182 7.74 19.64 -0.35
C ASN A 182 7.72 21.00 0.37
N LEU A 183 6.53 21.44 0.81
CA LEU A 183 6.39 22.67 1.59
C LEU A 183 7.00 22.54 3.00
N TYR A 184 6.83 21.38 3.65
CA TYR A 184 7.35 21.15 5.00
C TYR A 184 8.88 21.11 5.05
N TYR A 185 9.51 20.38 4.10
CA TYR A 185 10.97 20.28 4.05
C TYR A 185 11.62 21.44 3.28
N ASN A 186 10.82 22.31 2.65
CA ASN A 186 11.28 23.44 1.84
C ASN A 186 12.35 23.04 0.80
N GLU A 187 12.14 21.87 0.16
CA GLU A 187 13.06 21.34 -0.84
C GLU A 187 12.86 22.03 -2.18
N PRO A 188 13.96 22.33 -2.92
CA PRO A 188 13.87 22.94 -4.23
C PRO A 188 13.25 21.98 -5.24
N ILE A 189 12.48 22.52 -6.19
CA ILE A 189 11.97 21.75 -7.32
C ILE A 189 13.11 21.53 -8.31
N ILE A 190 13.44 20.27 -8.59
CA ILE A 190 14.50 19.86 -9.52
C ILE A 190 13.86 19.35 -10.81
N TRP A 191 14.30 19.80 -11.96
CA TRP A 191 13.81 19.27 -13.24
C TRP A 191 14.33 17.86 -13.45
N PRO A 192 13.44 16.84 -13.62
CA PRO A 192 13.87 15.45 -13.81
C PRO A 192 14.65 15.29 -15.13
N ASP A 193 15.73 14.53 -15.10
CA ASP A 193 16.43 14.08 -16.28
C ASP A 193 15.65 13.00 -17.05
N SER A 194 16.11 12.63 -18.25
CA SER A 194 15.40 11.65 -19.10
C SER A 194 15.24 10.29 -18.44
N HIS A 195 16.22 9.85 -17.63
CA HIS A 195 16.14 8.58 -16.90
C HIS A 195 15.10 8.66 -15.77
N SER A 196 15.11 9.75 -15.01
CA SER A 196 14.10 9.98 -13.95
C SER A 196 12.69 10.03 -14.53
N TRP A 197 12.49 10.67 -15.68
CA TRP A 197 11.19 10.67 -16.37
C TRP A 197 10.74 9.25 -16.76
N LEU A 198 11.65 8.43 -17.30
CA LEU A 198 11.31 7.04 -17.64
C LEU A 198 10.86 6.25 -16.40
N TYR A 199 11.60 6.36 -15.29
CA TYR A 199 11.24 5.71 -14.04
C TYR A 199 9.92 6.22 -13.48
N LEU A 200 9.67 7.54 -13.51
CA LEU A 200 8.40 8.12 -13.05
C LEU A 200 7.21 7.62 -13.90
N LEU A 201 7.35 7.55 -15.21
CA LEU A 201 6.31 6.99 -16.10
C LEU A 201 6.05 5.51 -15.79
N LEU A 202 7.10 4.72 -15.58
CA LEU A 202 6.99 3.33 -15.15
C LEU A 202 6.28 3.23 -13.79
N GLY A 203 6.62 4.10 -12.84
CA GLY A 203 5.96 4.20 -11.53
C GLY A 203 4.48 4.54 -11.65
N VAL A 204 4.10 5.50 -12.48
CA VAL A 204 2.69 5.84 -12.77
C VAL A 204 1.96 4.64 -13.34
N PHE A 205 2.53 3.97 -14.33
CA PHE A 205 1.92 2.79 -14.98
C PHE A 205 1.71 1.64 -13.98
N LEU A 206 2.75 1.27 -13.26
CA LEU A 206 2.68 0.19 -12.28
C LEU A 206 1.82 0.55 -11.07
N GLY A 207 1.91 1.79 -10.59
CA GLY A 207 1.10 2.31 -9.51
C GLY A 207 -0.40 2.29 -9.86
N THR A 208 -0.78 2.67 -11.06
CA THR A 208 -2.19 2.63 -11.51
C THR A 208 -2.73 1.20 -11.60
N ILE A 209 -1.95 0.25 -12.09
CA ILE A 209 -2.31 -1.18 -12.10
C ILE A 209 -2.45 -1.71 -10.66
N GLY A 210 -1.45 -1.46 -9.82
CA GLY A 210 -1.45 -1.91 -8.44
C GLY A 210 -2.61 -1.36 -7.63
N TYR A 211 -2.85 -0.07 -7.79
CA TYR A 211 -3.94 0.62 -7.11
C TYR A 211 -5.31 0.11 -7.54
N SER A 212 -5.53 -0.07 -8.84
CA SER A 212 -6.76 -0.67 -9.37
C SER A 212 -7.01 -2.07 -8.82
N ALA A 213 -5.97 -2.91 -8.82
CA ALA A 213 -6.05 -4.28 -8.33
C ALA A 213 -6.33 -4.32 -6.81
N LEU A 214 -5.69 -3.42 -6.02
CA LEU A 214 -5.93 -3.34 -4.58
C LEU A 214 -7.35 -2.89 -4.25
N ILE A 215 -7.84 -1.81 -4.88
CA ILE A 215 -9.21 -1.32 -4.68
C ILE A 215 -10.22 -2.38 -5.07
N SER A 216 -10.03 -3.05 -6.21
CA SER A 216 -10.92 -4.13 -6.66
C SER A 216 -10.98 -5.25 -5.63
N ALA A 217 -9.82 -5.70 -5.13
CA ALA A 217 -9.76 -6.73 -4.11
C ALA A 217 -10.52 -6.31 -2.84
N MET A 218 -10.27 -5.10 -2.32
CA MET A 218 -10.91 -4.60 -1.10
C MET A 218 -12.43 -4.44 -1.23
N ARG A 219 -12.95 -4.28 -2.44
CA ARG A 219 -14.39 -4.08 -2.68
C ARG A 219 -15.15 -5.36 -2.98
N ILE A 220 -14.50 -6.36 -3.56
CA ILE A 220 -15.15 -7.62 -3.97
C ILE A 220 -15.17 -8.63 -2.82
N GLY A 221 -14.04 -8.81 -2.14
CA GLY A 221 -13.87 -9.82 -1.10
C GLY A 221 -14.10 -9.32 0.32
N GLU A 222 -14.09 -10.25 1.28
CA GLU A 222 -13.97 -9.91 2.69
C GLU A 222 -12.56 -9.38 2.98
N VAL A 223 -12.47 -8.23 3.64
CA VAL A 223 -11.19 -7.56 3.90
C VAL A 223 -10.22 -8.48 4.65
N SER A 224 -10.74 -9.20 5.66
CA SER A 224 -9.96 -10.15 6.45
C SER A 224 -9.37 -11.33 5.66
N ALA A 225 -10.00 -11.71 4.53
CA ALA A 225 -9.50 -12.77 3.65
C ALA A 225 -8.40 -12.28 2.70
N ILE A 226 -8.46 -11.01 2.30
CA ILE A 226 -7.51 -10.43 1.34
C ILE A 226 -6.22 -9.98 2.04
N THR A 227 -6.34 -9.53 3.27
CA THR A 227 -5.29 -8.86 4.02
C THR A 227 -3.99 -9.66 4.17
N PRO A 228 -3.96 -10.99 4.41
CA PRO A 228 -2.69 -11.75 4.50
C PRO A 228 -1.84 -11.71 3.23
N PHE A 229 -2.48 -11.59 2.06
CA PHE A 229 -1.75 -11.49 0.78
C PHE A 229 -0.91 -10.22 0.65
N ARG A 230 -1.15 -9.22 1.48
CA ARG A 230 -0.37 -7.97 1.46
C ARG A 230 1.09 -8.19 1.87
N TYR A 231 1.35 -9.18 2.70
CA TYR A 231 2.72 -9.54 3.08
C TYR A 231 3.56 -10.00 1.89
N SER A 232 2.93 -10.51 0.82
CA SER A 232 3.65 -10.93 -0.38
C SER A 232 4.43 -9.79 -1.06
N ARG A 233 4.16 -8.52 -0.74
CA ARG A 233 4.96 -7.37 -1.21
C ARG A 233 6.44 -7.53 -0.83
N ILE A 234 6.72 -8.03 0.36
CA ILE A 234 8.09 -8.29 0.83
C ILE A 234 8.76 -9.37 -0.03
N ILE A 235 8.04 -10.43 -0.38
CA ILE A 235 8.58 -11.50 -1.23
C ILE A 235 9.03 -10.93 -2.58
N PHE A 236 8.20 -10.07 -3.19
CA PHE A 236 8.56 -9.40 -4.44
C PHE A 236 9.73 -8.43 -4.25
N GLY A 237 9.79 -7.72 -3.13
CA GLY A 237 10.93 -6.85 -2.78
C GLY A 237 12.23 -7.63 -2.67
N VAL A 238 12.23 -8.75 -1.94
CA VAL A 238 13.40 -9.67 -1.83
C VAL A 238 13.79 -10.21 -3.21
N ALA A 239 12.82 -10.63 -4.03
CA ALA A 239 13.11 -11.10 -5.37
C ALA A 239 13.79 -10.02 -6.24
N ILE A 240 13.32 -8.78 -6.16
CA ILE A 240 13.94 -7.64 -6.88
C ILE A 240 15.37 -7.43 -6.36
N GLY A 241 15.59 -7.48 -5.05
CA GLY A 241 16.92 -7.36 -4.45
C GLY A 241 17.90 -8.39 -5.01
N ILE A 242 17.49 -9.66 -5.09
CA ILE A 242 18.32 -10.74 -5.62
C ILE A 242 18.59 -10.59 -7.11
N PHE A 243 17.53 -10.43 -7.92
CA PHE A 243 17.67 -10.51 -9.38
C PHE A 243 18.22 -9.23 -10.02
N PHE A 244 17.96 -8.06 -9.43
CA PHE A 244 18.32 -6.76 -10.02
C PHE A 244 19.40 -6.04 -9.24
N LEU A 245 19.54 -6.27 -7.92
CA LEU A 245 20.55 -5.61 -7.10
C LEU A 245 21.70 -6.55 -6.71
N GLY A 246 21.65 -7.83 -7.11
CA GLY A 246 22.70 -8.83 -6.82
C GLY A 246 22.81 -9.19 -5.34
N GLU A 247 21.75 -8.98 -4.55
CA GLU A 247 21.72 -9.34 -3.14
C GLU A 247 21.67 -10.86 -2.96
N SER A 248 22.40 -11.38 -1.96
CA SER A 248 22.33 -12.81 -1.59
C SER A 248 21.14 -13.05 -0.68
N ILE A 249 20.39 -14.13 -0.92
CA ILE A 249 19.32 -14.55 -0.03
C ILE A 249 19.91 -15.14 1.25
N THR A 250 19.55 -14.58 2.39
CA THR A 250 19.89 -15.16 3.69
C THR A 250 18.92 -16.30 4.04
N LEU A 251 19.35 -17.23 4.89
CA LEU A 251 18.48 -18.30 5.37
C LEU A 251 17.24 -17.74 6.09
N THR A 252 17.40 -16.66 6.85
CA THR A 252 16.32 -15.95 7.54
C THR A 252 15.31 -15.39 6.56
N ALA A 253 15.77 -14.75 5.47
CA ALA A 253 14.89 -14.26 4.42
C ALA A 253 14.11 -15.38 3.72
N ALA A 254 14.76 -16.51 3.44
CA ALA A 254 14.11 -17.67 2.83
C ALA A 254 13.03 -18.27 3.76
N LEU A 255 13.32 -18.43 5.05
CA LEU A 255 12.36 -18.91 6.05
C LEU A 255 11.17 -17.97 6.21
N GLY A 256 11.42 -16.67 6.31
CA GLY A 256 10.34 -15.67 6.40
C GLY A 256 9.45 -15.63 5.17
N CYS A 257 10.02 -15.69 3.96
CA CYS A 257 9.25 -15.82 2.72
C CYS A 257 8.39 -17.10 2.72
N GLY A 258 8.93 -18.23 3.18
CA GLY A 258 8.18 -19.49 3.32
C GLY A 258 6.97 -19.36 4.24
N LEU A 259 7.10 -18.68 5.39
CA LEU A 259 5.98 -18.41 6.30
C LEU A 259 4.91 -17.52 5.67
N ILE A 260 5.30 -16.50 4.91
CA ILE A 260 4.36 -15.60 4.20
C ILE A 260 3.58 -16.37 3.12
N VAL A 261 4.27 -17.22 2.35
CA VAL A 261 3.63 -18.10 1.36
C VAL A 261 2.64 -19.04 2.04
N LEU A 262 3.07 -19.69 3.13
CA LEU A 262 2.21 -20.59 3.91
C LEU A 262 0.98 -19.87 4.45
N SER A 263 1.13 -18.65 4.99
CA SER A 263 0.02 -17.83 5.47
C SER A 263 -1.04 -17.58 4.37
N SER A 264 -0.58 -17.32 3.15
CA SER A 264 -1.46 -17.09 2.00
C SER A 264 -2.21 -18.37 1.59
N PHE A 265 -1.54 -19.53 1.62
CA PHE A 265 -2.18 -20.83 1.35
C PHE A 265 -3.22 -21.23 2.40
N ILE A 266 -2.97 -20.90 3.69
CA ILE A 266 -3.93 -21.15 4.76
C ILE A 266 -5.28 -20.47 4.48
N VAL A 267 -5.26 -19.24 3.97
CA VAL A 267 -6.49 -18.50 3.64
C VAL A 267 -7.20 -19.10 2.42
N LEU A 268 -6.43 -19.58 1.44
CA LEU A 268 -7.00 -20.21 0.23
C LEU A 268 -7.60 -21.58 0.52
N HIS A 269 -7.23 -22.23 1.63
CA HIS A 269 -7.78 -23.54 1.96
C HIS A 269 -9.26 -23.42 2.36
N PRO A 270 -10.19 -24.08 1.66
CA PRO A 270 -11.61 -23.94 1.93
C PRO A 270 -11.94 -24.57 3.28
N SER A 271 -12.09 -23.77 4.31
CA SER A 271 -12.84 -24.18 5.50
C SER A 271 -14.26 -24.52 5.05
N GLY A 272 -14.65 -25.77 5.13
CA GLY A 272 -15.81 -26.39 4.49
C GLY A 272 -17.19 -25.75 4.71
N ARG A 273 -17.29 -24.54 5.20
CA ARG A 273 -18.54 -23.84 5.51
C ARG A 273 -18.85 -22.62 4.63
N ASN A 274 -17.92 -22.17 3.75
CA ASN A 274 -18.09 -20.92 2.99
C ASN A 274 -17.77 -20.99 1.49
N ARG A 275 -17.90 -22.16 0.85
CA ARG A 275 -17.68 -22.32 -0.62
C ARG A 275 -18.54 -21.39 -1.51
N ARG A 276 -19.64 -20.83 -0.99
CA ARG A 276 -20.60 -20.04 -1.78
C ARG A 276 -20.39 -18.52 -1.74
N LYS A 277 -19.39 -17.99 -1.01
CA LYS A 277 -19.22 -16.54 -0.81
C LYS A 277 -17.89 -15.97 -1.29
N ILE A 278 -16.94 -16.78 -1.76
CA ILE A 278 -15.59 -16.30 -2.18
C ILE A 278 -15.56 -15.95 -3.66
N PHE A 279 -16.38 -16.60 -4.48
CA PHE A 279 -16.58 -16.24 -5.88
C PHE A 279 -18.09 -16.16 -6.16
N PRO A 280 -18.57 -14.96 -6.61
CA PRO A 280 -19.94 -14.84 -7.09
C PRO A 280 -20.15 -15.62 -8.39
#